data_d681040118bc43385bdf308ba1a77c44
#
_entry.id   d681040118bc43385bdf308ba1a77c44
#
_cell.length_a   1.000
_cell.length_b   1.000
_cell.length_c   1.000
_cell.angle_alpha   90.00
_cell.angle_beta   90.00
_cell.angle_gamma   90.00
#
_symmetry.space_group_name_H-M   'P 1'
#
loop_
_entity.id
_entity.type
_entity.pdbx_description
1 polymer ?
#
loop_
_entity_poly.entity_id
_entity_poly.type
_entity_poly.pdbx_seq_one_letter_code
_entity_poly.pdbx_strand_id
1 'polypeptide(L)'
;KPFINEEMLNKMFGDKAAFVKETFVQHAHDDIYEMRPEYDTQRKVEAYFSDKKDEESIHIREGVYALISNVLFVPDRKHPSMYHPRIAVQNDFIFGRLNWKEKDAFNRLYNHYYYQRHNQFWYQEAMKKLPILTQATSMLVCGEDLGMVPDCVPWVMDQLQILSLEIQRMPKNPKHEFGHVWEYPYRSVCTISTHDMSTLRGWWEEDYEQTCRYYNHVMGHWGEVPVSAPGWVCEEIVRHHLECPSLLCILSFQDWLSIDEEIRYPDVNAERINIPANPRHYWRYRMHLTLEELIKNKKFNEKLVEMIDTAGRF
;
A
#
# COMPACT_ATOMS: atom_id res chain seq x y z
N LYS A 1 13.87 -11.54 -21.75
CA LYS A 1 12.57 -11.56 -22.42
C LYS A 1 11.52 -12.17 -21.51
N PRO A 2 10.24 -11.80 -21.63
CA PRO A 2 9.13 -12.46 -20.94
C PRO A 2 9.06 -13.95 -21.31
N PHE A 3 8.72 -14.79 -20.35
CA PHE A 3 8.40 -16.18 -20.62
C PHE A 3 6.90 -16.30 -20.92
N ILE A 4 6.55 -16.73 -22.10
CA ILE A 4 5.17 -16.89 -22.56
C ILE A 4 5.06 -18.25 -23.26
N ASN A 5 4.16 -19.09 -22.76
CA ASN A 5 3.88 -20.37 -23.41
C ASN A 5 2.39 -20.63 -23.58
N GLU A 6 2.05 -21.69 -24.32
CA GLU A 6 0.66 -22.07 -24.63
C GLU A 6 -0.18 -22.28 -23.36
N GLU A 7 0.37 -22.97 -22.34
CA GLU A 7 -0.33 -23.21 -21.08
C GLU A 7 -0.72 -21.91 -20.37
N MET A 8 0.23 -20.95 -20.32
CA MET A 8 0.00 -19.63 -19.70
C MET A 8 -1.08 -18.85 -20.45
N LEU A 9 -1.02 -18.82 -21.78
CA LEU A 9 -2.01 -18.13 -22.60
C LEU A 9 -3.41 -18.70 -22.38
N ASN A 10 -3.55 -20.02 -22.39
CA ASN A 10 -4.83 -20.67 -22.17
C ASN A 10 -5.37 -20.47 -20.75
N LYS A 11 -4.50 -20.51 -19.73
CA LYS A 11 -4.88 -20.30 -18.34
C LYS A 11 -5.33 -18.86 -18.07
N MET A 12 -4.66 -17.87 -18.69
CA MET A 12 -4.94 -16.45 -18.43
C MET A 12 -6.14 -15.91 -19.22
N PHE A 13 -6.32 -16.40 -20.47
CA PHE A 13 -7.27 -15.78 -21.39
C PHE A 13 -8.43 -16.69 -21.78
N GLY A 14 -8.39 -17.99 -21.46
CA GLY A 14 -9.47 -18.92 -21.76
C GLY A 14 -9.84 -18.92 -23.26
N ASP A 15 -11.09 -18.64 -23.55
CA ASP A 15 -11.63 -18.52 -24.90
C ASP A 15 -11.02 -17.40 -25.74
N LYS A 16 -10.41 -16.38 -25.11
CA LYS A 16 -9.72 -15.27 -25.75
C LYS A 16 -8.26 -15.55 -26.07
N ALA A 17 -7.72 -16.69 -25.69
CA ALA A 17 -6.32 -17.05 -25.94
C ALA A 17 -5.97 -17.01 -27.43
N ALA A 18 -6.87 -17.42 -28.30
CA ALA A 18 -6.68 -17.36 -29.76
C ALA A 18 -6.51 -15.92 -30.25
N PHE A 19 -7.38 -15.02 -29.81
CA PHE A 19 -7.30 -13.59 -30.13
C PHE A 19 -5.99 -12.98 -29.63
N VAL A 20 -5.57 -13.29 -28.41
CA VAL A 20 -4.32 -12.78 -27.84
C VAL A 20 -3.10 -13.29 -28.61
N LYS A 21 -3.11 -14.58 -29.00
CA LYS A 21 -2.04 -15.17 -29.84
C LYS A 21 -1.91 -14.47 -31.19
N GLU A 22 -3.03 -14.23 -31.84
CA GLU A 22 -3.04 -13.57 -33.15
C GLU A 22 -2.62 -12.10 -33.07
N THR A 23 -3.03 -11.39 -32.03
CA THR A 23 -2.87 -9.94 -31.94
C THR A 23 -1.55 -9.52 -31.29
N PHE A 24 -1.21 -10.07 -30.11
CA PHE A 24 -0.18 -9.50 -29.23
C PHE A 24 1.13 -10.28 -29.20
N VAL A 25 1.10 -11.57 -29.53
CA VAL A 25 2.30 -12.40 -29.50
C VAL A 25 2.56 -13.06 -30.87
N GLN A 26 3.75 -13.56 -31.03
CA GLN A 26 4.15 -14.36 -32.20
C GLN A 26 4.79 -15.65 -31.73
N HIS A 27 4.57 -16.73 -32.46
CA HIS A 27 5.18 -18.03 -32.19
C HIS A 27 6.71 -17.92 -32.38
N ALA A 28 7.47 -18.42 -31.44
CA ALA A 28 8.94 -18.42 -31.49
C ALA A 28 9.48 -19.83 -31.80
N HIS A 29 9.22 -20.81 -30.96
CA HIS A 29 9.56 -22.22 -31.15
C HIS A 29 8.76 -23.07 -30.14
N ASP A 30 8.53 -24.32 -30.46
CA ASP A 30 7.78 -25.30 -29.67
C ASP A 30 6.44 -24.75 -29.16
N ASP A 31 6.25 -24.61 -27.84
CA ASP A 31 5.08 -24.01 -27.21
C ASP A 31 5.37 -22.57 -26.72
N ILE A 32 6.49 -21.97 -27.14
CA ILE A 32 6.94 -20.65 -26.68
C ILE A 32 6.54 -19.54 -27.65
N TYR A 33 6.12 -18.43 -27.05
CA TYR A 33 5.73 -17.22 -27.75
C TYR A 33 6.58 -16.02 -27.28
N GLU A 34 6.66 -15.02 -28.12
CA GLU A 34 7.29 -13.72 -27.79
C GLU A 34 6.28 -12.60 -28.06
N MET A 35 6.38 -11.51 -27.30
CA MET A 35 5.59 -10.31 -27.60
C MET A 35 5.95 -9.76 -28.98
N ARG A 36 4.93 -9.38 -29.75
CA ARG A 36 5.18 -8.66 -31.02
C ARG A 36 5.82 -7.31 -30.72
N PRO A 37 6.75 -6.81 -31.55
CA PRO A 37 7.41 -5.52 -31.33
C PRO A 37 6.46 -4.34 -31.18
N GLU A 38 5.26 -4.42 -31.77
CA GLU A 38 4.20 -3.39 -31.70
C GLU A 38 3.55 -3.34 -30.30
N TYR A 39 3.72 -4.40 -29.46
CA TYR A 39 3.07 -4.55 -28.17
C TYR A 39 4.04 -4.99 -27.06
N ASP A 40 5.34 -4.82 -27.24
CA ASP A 40 6.38 -5.28 -26.31
C ASP A 40 6.54 -4.42 -25.05
N THR A 41 5.74 -3.34 -24.91
CA THR A 41 5.70 -2.47 -23.74
C THR A 41 4.27 -2.16 -23.32
N GLN A 42 4.07 -1.93 -22.02
CA GLN A 42 2.75 -1.54 -21.48
C GLN A 42 2.20 -0.29 -22.17
N ARG A 43 3.05 0.70 -22.50
CA ARG A 43 2.63 1.91 -23.20
C ARG A 43 2.03 1.62 -24.59
N LYS A 44 2.62 0.69 -25.33
CA LYS A 44 2.12 0.29 -26.66
C LYS A 44 0.79 -0.47 -26.55
N VAL A 45 0.68 -1.32 -25.53
CA VAL A 45 -0.57 -2.05 -25.22
C VAL A 45 -1.66 -1.05 -24.79
N GLU A 46 -1.35 -0.11 -23.90
CA GLU A 46 -2.29 0.95 -23.49
C GLU A 46 -2.82 1.76 -24.68
N ALA A 47 -1.94 2.08 -25.65
CA ALA A 47 -2.35 2.78 -26.84
C ALA A 47 -3.37 1.99 -27.69
N TYR A 48 -3.22 0.65 -27.76
CA TYR A 48 -4.17 -0.22 -28.45
C TYR A 48 -5.55 -0.25 -27.76
N PHE A 49 -5.58 -0.12 -26.44
CA PHE A 49 -6.81 -0.17 -25.63
C PHE A 49 -7.38 1.22 -25.27
N SER A 50 -6.80 2.30 -25.79
CA SER A 50 -7.16 3.69 -25.38
C SER A 50 -8.66 3.99 -25.45
N ASP A 51 -9.33 3.46 -26.47
CA ASP A 51 -10.76 3.70 -26.73
C ASP A 51 -11.67 2.54 -26.26
N LYS A 52 -11.10 1.46 -25.72
CA LYS A 52 -11.79 0.25 -25.26
C LYS A 52 -11.92 0.26 -23.76
N LYS A 53 -13.16 0.36 -23.26
CA LYS A 53 -13.44 0.53 -21.82
C LYS A 53 -14.35 -0.58 -21.25
N ASP A 54 -14.72 -1.54 -22.08
CA ASP A 54 -15.51 -2.70 -21.65
C ASP A 54 -14.69 -3.65 -20.78
N GLU A 55 -15.35 -4.41 -19.95
CA GLU A 55 -14.71 -5.34 -19.00
C GLU A 55 -13.80 -6.38 -19.67
N GLU A 56 -14.20 -6.87 -20.83
CA GLU A 56 -13.41 -7.85 -21.58
C GLU A 56 -12.10 -7.23 -22.06
N SER A 57 -12.16 -6.04 -22.64
CA SER A 57 -10.98 -5.28 -23.08
C SER A 57 -10.04 -4.96 -21.93
N ILE A 58 -10.58 -4.59 -20.76
CA ILE A 58 -9.79 -4.36 -19.55
C ILE A 58 -9.10 -5.65 -19.10
N HIS A 59 -9.82 -6.75 -19.04
CA HIS A 59 -9.28 -8.07 -18.68
C HIS A 59 -8.13 -8.50 -19.59
N ILE A 60 -8.32 -8.38 -20.91
CA ILE A 60 -7.28 -8.70 -21.90
C ILE A 60 -6.06 -7.79 -21.72
N ARG A 61 -6.27 -6.49 -21.57
CA ARG A 61 -5.18 -5.53 -21.34
C ARG A 61 -4.33 -5.88 -20.13
N GLU A 62 -4.96 -6.11 -18.98
CA GLU A 62 -4.26 -6.51 -17.75
C GLU A 62 -3.52 -7.84 -17.91
N GLY A 63 -4.12 -8.80 -18.58
CA GLY A 63 -3.47 -10.07 -18.91
C GLY A 63 -2.23 -9.87 -19.80
N VAL A 64 -2.30 -9.01 -20.81
CA VAL A 64 -1.14 -8.69 -21.67
C VAL A 64 -0.06 -7.96 -20.89
N TYR A 65 -0.40 -7.09 -19.93
CA TYR A 65 0.58 -6.51 -19.01
C TYR A 65 1.28 -7.58 -18.17
N ALA A 66 0.53 -8.56 -17.68
CA ALA A 66 1.11 -9.68 -16.94
C ALA A 66 2.04 -10.53 -17.81
N LEU A 67 1.73 -10.74 -19.11
CA LEU A 67 2.66 -11.40 -20.04
C LEU A 67 3.99 -10.63 -20.14
N ILE A 68 3.94 -9.32 -20.36
CA ILE A 68 5.14 -8.47 -20.47
C ILE A 68 5.97 -8.51 -19.19
N SER A 69 5.33 -8.56 -18.04
CA SER A 69 5.99 -8.54 -16.73
C SER A 69 6.47 -9.90 -16.24
N ASN A 70 6.16 -11.00 -16.96
CA ASN A 70 6.55 -12.36 -16.56
C ASN A 70 8.03 -12.67 -16.83
N VAL A 71 8.91 -11.99 -16.05
CA VAL A 71 10.37 -12.08 -16.12
C VAL A 71 10.97 -12.28 -14.74
N LEU A 72 12.07 -13.04 -14.62
CA LEU A 72 12.82 -13.18 -13.36
C LEU A 72 13.68 -11.96 -13.05
N PHE A 73 14.17 -11.28 -14.08
CA PHE A 73 15.09 -10.18 -13.97
C PHE A 73 14.67 -9.03 -14.88
N VAL A 74 14.92 -7.82 -14.43
CA VAL A 74 14.79 -6.60 -15.24
C VAL A 74 16.16 -6.00 -15.54
N PRO A 75 16.41 -5.49 -16.75
CA PRO A 75 17.69 -4.89 -17.10
C PRO A 75 17.91 -3.57 -16.35
N ASP A 76 19.13 -3.30 -15.96
CA ASP A 76 19.54 -2.00 -15.45
C ASP A 76 19.47 -0.94 -16.57
N ARG A 77 18.92 0.23 -16.27
CA ARG A 77 18.75 1.30 -17.26
C ARG A 77 20.05 1.97 -17.68
N LYS A 78 21.06 1.98 -16.79
CA LYS A 78 22.35 2.65 -17.01
C LYS A 78 23.43 1.67 -17.48
N HIS A 79 23.29 0.40 -17.13
CA HIS A 79 24.28 -0.64 -17.39
C HIS A 79 23.61 -1.84 -18.08
N PRO A 80 23.53 -1.85 -19.42
CA PRO A 80 22.74 -2.84 -20.17
C PRO A 80 23.16 -4.31 -19.96
N SER A 81 24.38 -4.56 -19.46
CA SER A 81 24.85 -5.90 -19.10
C SER A 81 24.48 -6.34 -17.68
N MET A 82 23.86 -5.45 -16.89
CA MET A 82 23.45 -5.73 -15.51
C MET A 82 21.96 -5.92 -15.41
N TYR A 83 21.56 -6.74 -14.43
CA TYR A 83 20.17 -7.10 -14.21
C TYR A 83 19.85 -7.03 -12.71
N HIS A 84 18.60 -6.70 -12.42
CA HIS A 84 18.03 -6.73 -11.07
C HIS A 84 17.00 -7.86 -10.96
N PRO A 85 16.98 -8.63 -9.86
CA PRO A 85 15.89 -9.57 -9.64
C PRO A 85 14.58 -8.79 -9.51
N ARG A 86 13.51 -9.29 -10.18
CA ARG A 86 12.22 -8.65 -10.11
C ARG A 86 11.58 -8.89 -8.74
N ILE A 87 11.04 -7.84 -8.14
CA ILE A 87 10.35 -7.92 -6.85
C ILE A 87 9.07 -8.76 -6.97
N ALA A 88 8.76 -9.54 -5.94
CA ALA A 88 7.56 -10.39 -5.83
C ALA A 88 7.36 -11.43 -6.95
N VAL A 89 8.39 -11.73 -7.73
CA VAL A 89 8.33 -12.70 -8.85
C VAL A 89 8.00 -14.12 -8.40
N GLN A 90 8.18 -14.43 -7.12
CA GLN A 90 7.84 -15.75 -6.54
C GLN A 90 6.37 -16.13 -6.73
N ASN A 91 5.49 -15.15 -6.94
CA ASN A 91 4.06 -15.36 -7.20
C ASN A 91 3.73 -15.48 -8.70
N ASP A 92 4.71 -15.31 -9.58
CA ASP A 92 4.50 -15.29 -11.03
C ASP A 92 4.65 -16.67 -11.66
N PHE A 93 4.05 -16.83 -12.84
CA PHE A 93 4.05 -18.07 -13.59
C PHE A 93 5.47 -18.55 -13.91
N ILE A 94 6.37 -17.65 -14.31
CA ILE A 94 7.76 -17.99 -14.64
C ILE A 94 8.49 -18.63 -13.44
N PHE A 95 8.30 -18.10 -12.23
CA PHE A 95 8.91 -18.68 -11.04
C PHE A 95 8.32 -20.05 -10.69
N GLY A 96 7.01 -20.22 -10.92
CA GLY A 96 6.33 -21.50 -10.73
C GLY A 96 6.94 -22.63 -11.57
N ARG A 97 7.44 -22.33 -12.78
CA ARG A 97 8.04 -23.26 -13.75
C ARG A 97 9.47 -23.68 -13.40
N LEU A 98 10.16 -22.95 -12.57
CA LEU A 98 11.52 -23.28 -12.15
C LEU A 98 11.53 -24.58 -11.35
N ASN A 99 12.56 -25.41 -11.56
CA ASN A 99 12.81 -26.54 -10.68
C ASN A 99 13.32 -26.07 -9.30
N TRP A 100 13.39 -26.99 -8.34
CA TRP A 100 13.75 -26.65 -6.97
C TRP A 100 15.15 -26.02 -6.83
N LYS A 101 16.15 -26.46 -7.64
CA LYS A 101 17.53 -25.91 -7.62
C LYS A 101 17.56 -24.48 -8.13
N GLU A 102 16.81 -24.21 -9.20
CA GLU A 102 16.69 -22.87 -9.79
C GLU A 102 15.95 -21.91 -8.84
N LYS A 103 14.86 -22.37 -8.22
CA LYS A 103 14.15 -21.59 -7.19
C LYS A 103 15.05 -21.24 -6.01
N ASP A 104 15.82 -22.22 -5.50
CA ASP A 104 16.75 -22.00 -4.41
C ASP A 104 17.87 -21.02 -4.80
N ALA A 105 18.46 -21.20 -5.98
CA ALA A 105 19.48 -20.28 -6.48
C ALA A 105 18.97 -18.84 -6.66
N PHE A 106 17.76 -18.70 -7.23
CA PHE A 106 17.12 -17.39 -7.37
C PHE A 106 16.81 -16.76 -6.00
N ASN A 107 16.25 -17.51 -5.06
CA ASN A 107 15.92 -17.02 -3.73
C ASN A 107 17.17 -16.58 -2.93
N ARG A 108 18.29 -17.30 -3.03
CA ARG A 108 19.56 -16.86 -2.44
C ARG A 108 20.02 -15.52 -3.03
N LEU A 109 19.96 -15.39 -4.35
CA LEU A 109 20.34 -14.14 -5.04
C LEU A 109 19.36 -13.01 -4.67
N TYR A 110 18.07 -13.27 -4.63
CA TYR A 110 17.02 -12.33 -4.24
C TYR A 110 17.23 -11.81 -2.81
N ASN A 111 17.43 -12.72 -1.85
CA ASN A 111 17.67 -12.38 -0.46
C ASN A 111 18.96 -11.58 -0.29
N HIS A 112 20.04 -11.99 -0.96
CA HIS A 112 21.30 -11.23 -0.94
C HIS A 112 21.10 -9.82 -1.52
N TYR A 113 20.37 -9.70 -2.63
CA TYR A 113 20.12 -8.42 -3.30
C TYR A 113 19.28 -7.48 -2.45
N TYR A 114 18.10 -7.92 -2.01
CA TYR A 114 17.13 -7.05 -1.34
C TYR A 114 17.38 -6.88 0.17
N TYR A 115 17.86 -7.91 0.87
CA TYR A 115 17.93 -7.91 2.34
C TYR A 115 19.34 -7.85 2.92
N GLN A 116 20.38 -8.03 2.12
CA GLN A 116 21.78 -7.96 2.60
C GLN A 116 22.55 -6.81 1.95
N ARG A 117 22.78 -6.88 0.63
CA ARG A 117 23.57 -5.89 -0.09
C ARG A 117 22.96 -4.50 -0.07
N HIS A 118 21.63 -4.41 -0.14
CA HIS A 118 20.93 -3.14 -0.13
C HIS A 118 21.06 -2.39 1.18
N ASN A 119 21.11 -3.05 2.33
CA ASN A 119 21.23 -2.38 3.62
C ASN A 119 22.44 -1.45 3.69
N GLN A 120 23.64 -1.96 3.34
CA GLN A 120 24.85 -1.16 3.36
C GLN A 120 24.80 -0.01 2.34
N PHE A 121 24.32 -0.30 1.13
CA PHE A 121 24.21 0.71 0.08
C PHE A 121 23.25 1.82 0.48
N TRP A 122 22.05 1.49 0.92
CA TRP A 122 21.04 2.47 1.34
C TRP A 122 21.50 3.29 2.54
N TYR A 123 22.13 2.66 3.54
CA TYR A 123 22.70 3.37 4.68
C TYR A 123 23.72 4.42 4.23
N GLN A 124 24.67 4.03 3.38
CA GLN A 124 25.71 4.95 2.88
C GLN A 124 25.12 6.10 2.07
N GLU A 125 24.14 5.84 1.22
CA GLU A 125 23.49 6.88 0.41
C GLU A 125 22.61 7.81 1.27
N ALA A 126 21.91 7.27 2.24
CA ALA A 126 21.11 8.05 3.19
C ALA A 126 22.01 9.01 4.00
N MET A 127 23.12 8.51 4.55
CA MET A 127 24.02 9.31 5.37
C MET A 127 24.79 10.39 4.61
N LYS A 128 24.81 10.36 3.27
CA LYS A 128 25.33 11.46 2.46
C LYS A 128 24.36 12.64 2.33
N LYS A 129 23.06 12.41 2.42
CA LYS A 129 22.01 13.39 2.09
C LYS A 129 21.19 13.81 3.29
N LEU A 130 20.69 12.86 4.06
CA LEU A 130 19.72 13.12 5.13
C LEU A 130 20.29 13.98 6.29
N PRO A 131 21.56 13.86 6.72
CA PRO A 131 22.13 14.76 7.72
C PRO A 131 22.07 16.24 7.31
N ILE A 132 22.31 16.52 6.04
CA ILE A 132 22.23 17.89 5.52
C ILE A 132 20.80 18.41 5.60
N LEU A 133 19.81 17.56 5.25
CA LEU A 133 18.39 17.90 5.32
C LEU A 133 17.96 18.19 6.76
N THR A 134 18.28 17.31 7.70
CA THR A 134 17.88 17.46 9.10
C THR A 134 18.57 18.63 9.80
N GLN A 135 19.77 19.00 9.38
CA GLN A 135 20.52 20.16 9.92
C GLN A 135 20.11 21.50 9.29
N ALA A 136 19.46 21.48 8.13
CA ALA A 136 19.06 22.71 7.43
C ALA A 136 17.86 23.43 8.06
N THR A 137 17.19 22.81 9.02
CA THR A 137 15.98 23.34 9.65
C THR A 137 15.89 22.92 11.10
N SER A 138 15.17 23.71 11.92
CA SER A 138 14.77 23.34 13.28
C SER A 138 13.42 22.62 13.33
N MET A 139 12.79 22.35 12.18
CA MET A 139 11.54 21.61 12.12
C MET A 139 11.76 20.14 12.49
N LEU A 140 10.76 19.55 13.12
CA LEU A 140 10.73 18.12 13.35
C LEU A 140 10.53 17.39 12.02
N VAL A 141 11.43 16.47 11.68
CA VAL A 141 11.38 15.74 10.43
C VAL A 141 10.67 14.42 10.64
N CYS A 142 9.67 14.16 9.81
CA CYS A 142 8.94 12.89 9.77
C CYS A 142 9.22 12.21 8.44
N GLY A 143 9.49 10.90 8.46
CA GLY A 143 9.70 10.06 7.27
C GLY A 143 8.48 9.19 7.02
N GLU A 144 8.08 9.07 5.77
CA GLU A 144 7.18 8.00 5.32
C GLU A 144 8.05 6.77 5.06
N ASP A 145 7.81 5.68 5.80
CA ASP A 145 8.61 4.45 5.79
C ASP A 145 7.71 3.20 5.73
N LEU A 146 6.67 3.29 4.91
CA LEU A 146 5.73 2.20 4.67
C LEU A 146 6.21 1.25 3.57
N GLY A 147 5.71 0.01 3.61
CA GLY A 147 5.99 -1.00 2.61
C GLY A 147 7.33 -1.72 2.80
N MET A 148 7.99 -2.07 1.68
CA MET A 148 9.24 -2.83 1.71
C MET A 148 10.44 -1.90 1.86
N VAL A 149 10.84 -1.65 3.09
CA VAL A 149 12.00 -0.83 3.43
C VAL A 149 13.21 -1.70 3.85
N PRO A 150 14.47 -1.30 3.55
CA PRO A 150 15.66 -1.98 4.04
C PRO A 150 15.77 -1.92 5.57
N ASP A 151 16.36 -2.93 6.20
CA ASP A 151 16.55 -3.01 7.66
C ASP A 151 17.36 -1.83 8.23
N CYS A 152 18.15 -1.15 7.42
CA CYS A 152 18.91 0.03 7.84
C CYS A 152 18.03 1.28 8.04
N VAL A 153 16.78 1.31 7.54
CA VAL A 153 15.91 2.50 7.63
C VAL A 153 15.64 2.90 9.08
N PRO A 154 15.21 2.00 9.99
CA PRO A 154 15.03 2.36 11.40
C PRO A 154 16.31 2.91 12.05
N TRP A 155 17.49 2.37 11.70
CA TRP A 155 18.77 2.85 12.25
C TRP A 155 19.10 4.26 11.80
N VAL A 156 18.90 4.56 10.51
CA VAL A 156 19.12 5.89 9.95
C VAL A 156 18.15 6.90 10.58
N MET A 157 16.87 6.52 10.69
CA MET A 157 15.84 7.38 11.27
C MET A 157 16.13 7.68 12.75
N ASP A 158 16.49 6.66 13.54
CA ASP A 158 16.86 6.84 14.94
C ASP A 158 18.10 7.72 15.11
N GLN A 159 19.15 7.46 14.31
CA GLN A 159 20.40 8.25 14.35
C GLN A 159 20.20 9.72 13.99
N LEU A 160 19.29 10.01 13.06
CA LEU A 160 18.99 11.36 12.59
C LEU A 160 17.77 11.98 13.28
N GLN A 161 17.18 11.28 14.26
CA GLN A 161 15.99 11.71 14.99
C GLN A 161 14.78 12.02 14.07
N ILE A 162 14.65 11.26 12.98
CA ILE A 162 13.52 11.34 12.06
C ILE A 162 12.40 10.45 12.62
N LEU A 163 11.18 10.98 12.73
CA LEU A 163 10.03 10.20 13.17
C LEU A 163 9.57 9.23 12.08
N SER A 164 9.30 7.99 12.48
CA SER A 164 8.69 6.99 11.61
C SER A 164 7.17 7.20 11.50
N LEU A 165 6.55 6.61 10.50
CA LEU A 165 5.09 6.58 10.35
C LEU A 165 4.54 5.22 10.81
N GLU A 166 3.57 5.24 11.73
CA GLU A 166 2.92 4.05 12.24
C GLU A 166 1.45 4.03 11.86
N ILE A 167 1.02 2.97 11.18
CA ILE A 167 -0.37 2.76 10.75
C ILE A 167 -0.79 1.34 11.14
N GLN A 168 -1.80 1.21 11.98
CA GLN A 168 -2.22 -0.08 12.53
C GLN A 168 -2.62 -1.10 11.47
N ARG A 169 -3.25 -0.64 10.39
CA ARG A 169 -3.69 -1.47 9.27
C ARG A 169 -2.59 -1.82 8.26
N MET A 170 -1.41 -1.24 8.43
CA MET A 170 -0.22 -1.49 7.61
C MET A 170 0.99 -1.73 8.50
N PRO A 171 1.01 -2.84 9.27
CA PRO A 171 2.11 -3.11 10.18
C PRO A 171 3.44 -3.31 9.42
N LYS A 172 4.51 -2.77 9.96
CA LYS A 172 5.88 -2.94 9.41
C LYS A 172 6.38 -4.37 9.53
N ASN A 173 5.89 -5.11 10.53
CA ASN A 173 6.18 -6.54 10.68
C ASN A 173 5.17 -7.37 9.87
N PRO A 174 5.61 -8.05 8.78
CA PRO A 174 4.71 -8.80 7.90
C PRO A 174 4.11 -10.07 8.54
N LYS A 175 4.52 -10.42 9.75
CA LYS A 175 3.93 -11.52 10.51
C LYS A 175 2.66 -11.15 11.25
N HIS A 176 2.37 -9.86 11.36
CA HIS A 176 1.19 -9.34 12.02
C HIS A 176 0.20 -8.83 10.97
N GLU A 177 -1.06 -9.14 11.13
CA GLU A 177 -2.12 -8.60 10.28
C GLU A 177 -2.42 -7.13 10.65
N PHE A 178 -2.32 -6.81 11.95
CA PHE A 178 -2.52 -5.48 12.49
C PHE A 178 -1.34 -5.10 13.40
N GLY A 179 -0.97 -3.84 13.38
CA GLY A 179 0.03 -3.29 14.29
C GLY A 179 -0.49 -3.21 15.73
N HIS A 180 0.41 -3.42 16.67
CA HIS A 180 0.11 -3.24 18.10
C HIS A 180 0.39 -1.78 18.48
N VAL A 181 -0.66 -0.97 18.62
CA VAL A 181 -0.50 0.47 18.88
C VAL A 181 0.33 0.78 20.14
N TRP A 182 0.28 -0.10 21.13
CA TRP A 182 1.05 0.00 22.39
C TRP A 182 2.55 -0.27 22.25
N GLU A 183 2.97 -0.84 21.11
CA GLU A 183 4.37 -1.17 20.78
C GLU A 183 5.01 -0.14 19.85
N TYR A 184 4.30 0.91 19.49
CA TYR A 184 4.84 1.94 18.60
C TYR A 184 6.05 2.63 19.23
N PRO A 185 7.10 2.89 18.45
CA PRO A 185 8.26 3.59 18.97
C PRO A 185 7.87 5.02 19.37
N TYR A 186 8.47 5.55 20.44
CA TYR A 186 8.22 6.94 20.84
C TYR A 186 8.50 7.93 19.70
N ARG A 187 9.60 7.73 18.96
CA ARG A 187 9.94 8.59 17.82
C ARG A 187 9.14 8.23 16.58
N SER A 188 7.83 8.35 16.66
CA SER A 188 6.94 8.11 15.54
C SER A 188 5.77 9.10 15.49
N VAL A 189 5.16 9.13 14.34
CA VAL A 189 3.83 9.70 14.08
C VAL A 189 2.88 8.54 13.87
N CYS A 190 1.83 8.43 14.66
CA CYS A 190 0.77 7.48 14.37
C CYS A 190 -0.42 8.16 13.69
N THR A 191 -1.10 7.43 12.83
CA THR A 191 -2.36 7.82 12.20
C THR A 191 -3.23 6.60 11.97
N ILE A 192 -4.55 6.80 11.87
CA ILE A 192 -5.51 5.74 11.54
C ILE A 192 -5.53 5.53 10.02
N SER A 193 -5.56 6.63 9.26
CA SER A 193 -5.59 6.59 7.80
C SER A 193 -4.72 7.68 7.19
N THR A 194 -4.31 7.46 5.94
CA THR A 194 -3.65 8.47 5.10
C THR A 194 -4.52 8.80 3.89
N HIS A 195 -4.09 9.79 3.10
CA HIS A 195 -4.77 10.11 1.85
C HIS A 195 -4.75 8.98 0.80
N ASP A 196 -3.83 8.01 0.91
CA ASP A 196 -3.66 6.90 -0.05
C ASP A 196 -4.39 5.62 0.34
N MET A 197 -5.17 5.65 1.41
CA MET A 197 -5.99 4.53 1.87
C MET A 197 -7.40 4.99 2.23
N SER A 198 -8.27 4.03 2.53
CA SER A 198 -9.61 4.31 3.03
C SER A 198 -9.58 4.97 4.39
N THR A 199 -10.55 5.81 4.67
CA THR A 199 -10.80 6.30 6.04
C THR A 199 -11.12 5.14 6.97
N LEU A 200 -11.17 5.37 8.27
CA LEU A 200 -11.55 4.36 9.27
C LEU A 200 -12.86 3.64 8.89
N ARG A 201 -13.89 4.40 8.57
CA ARG A 201 -15.21 3.86 8.19
C ARG A 201 -15.16 3.10 6.87
N GLY A 202 -14.47 3.65 5.86
CA GLY A 202 -14.33 3.00 4.56
C GLY A 202 -13.63 1.66 4.68
N TRP A 203 -12.55 1.60 5.44
CA TRP A 203 -11.84 0.35 5.70
C TRP A 203 -12.69 -0.68 6.44
N TRP A 204 -13.49 -0.25 7.42
CA TRP A 204 -14.37 -1.15 8.19
C TRP A 204 -15.34 -1.92 7.29
N GLU A 205 -15.78 -1.30 6.19
CA GLU A 205 -16.75 -1.85 5.26
C GLU A 205 -16.11 -2.58 4.05
N GLU A 206 -14.79 -2.49 3.84
CA GLU A 206 -14.10 -3.07 2.68
C GLU A 206 -14.00 -4.60 2.73
N ASP A 207 -13.71 -5.16 3.90
CA ASP A 207 -13.52 -6.60 4.10
C ASP A 207 -14.09 -7.02 5.46
N TYR A 208 -15.29 -7.59 5.43
CA TYR A 208 -15.99 -7.99 6.65
C TYR A 208 -15.25 -9.06 7.45
N GLU A 209 -14.55 -10.00 6.81
CA GLU A 209 -13.79 -11.03 7.51
C GLU A 209 -12.57 -10.41 8.24
N GLN A 210 -11.89 -9.47 7.61
CA GLN A 210 -10.80 -8.73 8.24
C GLN A 210 -11.34 -7.90 9.42
N THR A 211 -12.47 -7.24 9.25
CA THR A 211 -13.13 -6.47 10.31
C THR A 211 -13.53 -7.35 11.48
N CYS A 212 -14.06 -8.56 11.25
CA CYS A 212 -14.32 -9.52 12.31
C CYS A 212 -13.06 -9.90 13.10
N ARG A 213 -11.94 -10.15 12.42
CA ARG A 213 -10.67 -10.44 13.10
C ARG A 213 -10.17 -9.25 13.91
N TYR A 214 -10.28 -8.04 13.38
CA TYR A 214 -9.92 -6.82 14.09
C TYR A 214 -10.78 -6.60 15.35
N TYR A 215 -12.09 -6.70 15.20
CA TYR A 215 -13.05 -6.55 16.29
C TYR A 215 -12.80 -7.54 17.43
N ASN A 216 -12.53 -8.81 17.08
CA ASN A 216 -12.32 -9.86 18.07
C ASN A 216 -10.92 -9.80 18.70
N HIS A 217 -9.86 -9.66 17.90
CA HIS A 217 -8.49 -9.85 18.36
C HIS A 217 -7.76 -8.57 18.73
N VAL A 218 -8.15 -7.43 18.12
CA VAL A 218 -7.53 -6.14 18.43
C VAL A 218 -8.33 -5.37 19.47
N MET A 219 -9.66 -5.28 19.26
CA MET A 219 -10.54 -4.57 20.20
C MET A 219 -10.97 -5.46 21.39
N GLY A 220 -10.86 -6.79 21.28
CA GLY A 220 -11.26 -7.71 22.34
C GLY A 220 -12.76 -7.89 22.50
N HIS A 221 -13.55 -7.51 21.51
CA HIS A 221 -14.99 -7.68 21.50
C HIS A 221 -15.41 -9.02 20.91
N TRP A 222 -16.52 -9.56 21.40
CA TRP A 222 -17.07 -10.84 20.94
C TRP A 222 -18.56 -10.70 20.66
N GLY A 223 -19.05 -11.38 19.63
CA GLY A 223 -20.47 -11.35 19.25
C GLY A 223 -20.67 -10.90 17.81
N GLU A 224 -21.83 -10.33 17.53
CA GLU A 224 -22.15 -9.83 16.20
C GLU A 224 -21.33 -8.56 15.87
N VAL A 225 -20.59 -8.61 14.78
CA VAL A 225 -19.77 -7.49 14.32
C VAL A 225 -20.62 -6.53 13.51
N PRO A 226 -20.62 -5.23 13.82
CA PRO A 226 -21.35 -4.25 13.02
C PRO A 226 -20.88 -4.21 11.57
N VAL A 227 -21.79 -4.28 10.61
CA VAL A 227 -21.44 -4.21 9.16
C VAL A 227 -20.87 -2.85 8.79
N SER A 228 -21.42 -1.77 9.35
CA SER A 228 -20.87 -0.42 9.24
C SER A 228 -20.33 0.03 10.60
N ALA A 229 -19.26 0.83 10.60
CA ALA A 229 -18.62 1.31 11.82
C ALA A 229 -19.54 2.27 12.59
N PRO A 230 -20.11 1.87 13.75
CA PRO A 230 -20.85 2.80 14.58
C PRO A 230 -19.90 3.77 15.29
N GLY A 231 -20.43 4.90 15.74
CA GLY A 231 -19.65 5.97 16.37
C GLY A 231 -18.79 5.50 17.55
N TRP A 232 -19.32 4.58 18.37
CA TRP A 232 -18.59 4.04 19.53
C TRP A 232 -17.38 3.19 19.15
N VAL A 233 -17.45 2.41 18.03
CA VAL A 233 -16.30 1.66 17.50
C VAL A 233 -15.23 2.62 17.03
N CYS A 234 -15.63 3.65 16.27
CA CYS A 234 -14.71 4.67 15.79
C CYS A 234 -14.05 5.40 16.97
N GLU A 235 -14.81 5.74 18.00
CA GLU A 235 -14.29 6.38 19.22
C GLU A 235 -13.25 5.51 19.93
N GLU A 236 -13.51 4.22 20.09
CA GLU A 236 -12.57 3.30 20.72
C GLU A 236 -11.26 3.19 19.92
N ILE A 237 -11.34 3.10 18.60
CA ILE A 237 -10.16 3.07 17.73
C ILE A 237 -9.37 4.38 17.81
N VAL A 238 -10.05 5.53 17.80
CA VAL A 238 -9.40 6.84 17.97
C VAL A 238 -8.72 6.91 19.34
N ARG A 239 -9.38 6.46 20.41
CA ARG A 239 -8.82 6.43 21.77
C ARG A 239 -7.55 5.60 21.84
N HIS A 240 -7.54 4.40 21.30
CA HIS A 240 -6.33 3.55 21.24
C HIS A 240 -5.15 4.23 20.56
N HIS A 241 -5.41 5.01 19.49
CA HIS A 241 -4.36 5.77 18.81
C HIS A 241 -3.91 6.98 19.61
N LEU A 242 -4.81 7.63 20.32
CA LEU A 242 -4.43 8.73 21.23
C LEU A 242 -3.57 8.25 22.41
N GLU A 243 -3.85 7.07 22.94
CA GLU A 243 -3.16 6.49 24.09
C GLU A 243 -1.84 5.80 23.74
N CYS A 244 -1.51 5.63 22.43
CA CYS A 244 -0.27 4.99 22.01
C CYS A 244 0.99 5.79 22.38
N PRO A 245 2.18 5.16 22.49
CA PRO A 245 3.41 5.84 22.89
C PRO A 245 4.04 6.76 21.83
N SER A 246 3.50 6.84 20.60
CA SER A 246 4.01 7.73 19.54
C SER A 246 4.08 9.18 19.99
N LEU A 247 5.16 9.90 19.66
CA LEU A 247 5.34 11.30 19.97
C LEU A 247 4.20 12.18 19.42
N LEU A 248 3.76 11.89 18.20
CA LEU A 248 2.65 12.60 17.57
C LEU A 248 1.55 11.62 17.18
N CYS A 249 0.30 12.01 17.43
CA CYS A 249 -0.89 11.35 16.91
C CYS A 249 -1.61 12.36 16.00
N ILE A 250 -1.55 12.14 14.69
CA ILE A 250 -2.13 13.04 13.68
C ILE A 250 -3.18 12.28 12.90
N LEU A 251 -4.44 12.54 13.18
CA LEU A 251 -5.56 11.87 12.55
C LEU A 251 -6.17 12.75 11.44
N SER A 252 -6.71 12.11 10.42
CA SER A 252 -7.43 12.81 9.38
C SER A 252 -8.72 13.43 9.93
N PHE A 253 -9.18 14.49 9.30
CA PHE A 253 -10.45 15.12 9.69
C PHE A 253 -11.63 14.13 9.61
N GLN A 254 -11.63 13.27 8.61
CA GLN A 254 -12.65 12.23 8.44
C GLN A 254 -12.64 11.21 9.58
N ASP A 255 -11.45 10.81 10.04
CA ASP A 255 -11.32 9.87 11.16
C ASP A 255 -11.77 10.52 12.49
N TRP A 256 -11.49 11.81 12.69
CA TRP A 256 -12.04 12.55 13.82
C TRP A 256 -13.57 12.63 13.77
N LEU A 257 -14.17 12.96 12.62
CA LEU A 257 -15.63 13.04 12.49
C LEU A 257 -16.31 11.67 12.61
N SER A 258 -15.61 10.57 12.38
CA SER A 258 -16.18 9.22 12.40
C SER A 258 -16.84 8.85 13.73
N ILE A 259 -16.40 9.48 14.84
CA ILE A 259 -16.91 9.21 16.20
C ILE A 259 -18.31 9.78 16.47
N ASP A 260 -18.80 10.69 15.62
CA ASP A 260 -20.11 11.33 15.80
C ASP A 260 -21.00 11.08 14.56
N GLU A 261 -22.04 10.28 14.77
CA GLU A 261 -22.92 9.83 13.69
C GLU A 261 -23.80 10.94 13.11
N GLU A 262 -23.98 12.06 13.84
CA GLU A 262 -24.80 13.18 13.40
C GLU A 262 -24.05 14.10 12.44
N ILE A 263 -22.71 14.21 12.60
CA ILE A 263 -21.91 15.18 11.86
C ILE A 263 -20.93 14.56 10.87
N ARG A 264 -20.69 13.24 10.94
CA ARG A 264 -19.82 12.56 9.96
C ARG A 264 -20.45 12.56 8.57
N TYR A 265 -19.63 12.42 7.54
CA TYR A 265 -20.13 12.41 6.17
C TYR A 265 -21.14 11.24 5.97
N PRO A 266 -22.34 11.48 5.40
CA PRO A 266 -23.35 10.41 5.25
C PRO A 266 -22.84 9.24 4.36
N ASP A 267 -22.17 9.55 3.25
CA ASP A 267 -21.60 8.56 2.33
C ASP A 267 -20.15 8.29 2.67
N VAL A 268 -19.86 7.10 3.15
CA VAL A 268 -18.51 6.66 3.54
C VAL A 268 -17.50 6.72 2.38
N ASN A 269 -17.96 6.47 1.14
CA ASN A 269 -17.09 6.50 -0.03
C ASN A 269 -16.69 7.93 -0.43
N ALA A 270 -17.50 8.91 -0.09
CA ALA A 270 -17.20 10.31 -0.35
C ALA A 270 -16.13 10.89 0.60
N GLU A 271 -15.82 10.20 1.68
CA GLU A 271 -14.72 10.57 2.60
C GLU A 271 -13.34 10.31 1.99
N ARG A 272 -13.22 9.43 1.00
CA ARG A 272 -11.95 9.01 0.45
C ARG A 272 -11.29 10.11 -0.39
N ILE A 273 -10.02 10.40 -0.13
CA ILE A 273 -9.26 11.44 -0.83
C ILE A 273 -8.65 10.90 -2.12
N ASN A 274 -7.99 9.74 -2.05
CA ASN A 274 -7.31 9.13 -3.18
C ASN A 274 -7.63 7.63 -3.31
N ILE A 275 -7.58 7.15 -4.54
CA ILE A 275 -7.65 5.72 -4.90
C ILE A 275 -6.41 5.42 -5.74
N PRO A 276 -5.27 5.03 -5.14
CA PRO A 276 -3.99 4.89 -5.84
C PRO A 276 -4.03 3.91 -7.03
N ALA A 277 -4.87 2.88 -6.96
CA ALA A 277 -5.07 1.92 -8.04
C ALA A 277 -5.78 2.52 -9.26
N ASN A 278 -6.42 3.68 -9.13
CA ASN A 278 -7.10 4.36 -10.23
C ASN A 278 -6.24 5.50 -10.78
N PRO A 279 -5.53 5.31 -11.92
CA PRO A 279 -4.65 6.34 -12.48
C PRO A 279 -5.39 7.60 -12.98
N ARG A 280 -6.73 7.53 -13.05
CA ARG A 280 -7.59 8.65 -13.46
C ARG A 280 -8.36 9.24 -12.28
N HIS A 281 -8.05 8.83 -11.05
CA HIS A 281 -8.66 9.42 -9.86
C HIS A 281 -8.26 10.88 -9.73
N TYR A 282 -9.21 11.70 -9.34
CA TYR A 282 -9.01 13.13 -9.14
C TYR A 282 -9.28 13.50 -7.69
N TRP A 283 -8.36 14.13 -7.01
CA TRP A 283 -8.45 14.54 -5.61
C TRP A 283 -9.44 15.69 -5.46
N ARG A 284 -10.67 15.38 -5.04
CA ARG A 284 -11.79 16.34 -4.97
C ARG A 284 -12.42 16.47 -3.59
N TYR A 285 -11.88 15.78 -2.59
CA TYR A 285 -12.49 15.85 -1.28
C TYR A 285 -12.73 17.29 -0.85
N ARG A 286 -13.92 17.57 -0.33
CA ARG A 286 -14.30 18.83 0.30
C ARG A 286 -15.02 18.51 1.59
N MET A 287 -14.70 19.26 2.64
CA MET A 287 -15.46 19.19 3.88
C MET A 287 -16.92 19.52 3.61
N HIS A 288 -17.82 18.76 4.18
CA HIS A 288 -19.25 18.98 4.09
C HIS A 288 -19.78 19.93 5.20
N LEU A 289 -18.95 20.19 6.20
CA LEU A 289 -19.21 21.15 7.28
C LEU A 289 -18.37 22.40 7.06
N THR A 290 -18.94 23.55 7.40
CA THR A 290 -18.18 24.78 7.46
C THR A 290 -17.35 24.88 8.76
N LEU A 291 -16.31 25.69 8.77
CA LEU A 291 -15.53 25.93 9.99
C LEU A 291 -16.40 26.55 11.11
N GLU A 292 -17.35 27.41 10.75
CA GLU A 292 -18.30 28.03 11.66
C GLU A 292 -19.24 27.02 12.32
N GLU A 293 -19.68 25.99 11.60
CA GLU A 293 -20.49 24.89 12.16
C GLU A 293 -19.66 24.06 13.11
N LEU A 294 -18.41 23.71 12.76
CA LEU A 294 -17.50 22.99 13.64
C LEU A 294 -17.20 23.75 14.93
N ILE A 295 -16.88 25.04 14.85
CA ILE A 295 -16.63 25.89 16.04
C ILE A 295 -17.86 25.94 16.95
N LYS A 296 -19.05 25.96 16.38
CA LYS A 296 -20.32 26.01 17.14
C LYS A 296 -20.72 24.67 17.75
N ASN A 297 -20.20 23.54 17.24
CA ASN A 297 -20.52 22.22 17.76
C ASN A 297 -19.79 21.94 19.08
N LYS A 298 -20.31 22.50 20.16
CA LYS A 298 -19.71 22.36 21.49
C LYS A 298 -19.60 20.92 21.94
N LYS A 299 -20.65 20.13 21.75
CA LYS A 299 -20.71 18.72 22.18
C LYS A 299 -19.55 17.92 21.57
N PHE A 300 -19.33 18.05 20.26
CA PHE A 300 -18.24 17.38 19.57
C PHE A 300 -16.87 17.88 20.05
N ASN A 301 -16.70 19.19 20.13
CA ASN A 301 -15.43 19.79 20.54
C ASN A 301 -15.05 19.44 21.99
N GLU A 302 -16.01 19.46 22.93
CA GLU A 302 -15.80 19.05 24.32
C GLU A 302 -15.40 17.57 24.41
N LYS A 303 -16.03 16.70 23.60
CA LYS A 303 -15.68 15.29 23.52
C LYS A 303 -14.25 15.08 23.00
N LEU A 304 -13.83 15.82 21.97
CA LEU A 304 -12.44 15.74 21.47
C LEU A 304 -11.43 16.17 22.55
N VAL A 305 -11.72 17.28 23.25
CA VAL A 305 -10.86 17.76 24.34
C VAL A 305 -10.75 16.70 25.43
N GLU A 306 -11.87 16.14 25.87
CA GLU A 306 -11.89 15.07 26.89
C GLU A 306 -11.04 13.86 26.47
N MET A 307 -11.17 13.42 25.21
CA MET A 307 -10.38 12.27 24.69
C MET A 307 -8.89 12.57 24.66
N ILE A 308 -8.50 13.77 24.24
CA ILE A 308 -7.10 14.22 24.17
C ILE A 308 -6.51 14.36 25.58
N ASP A 309 -7.24 15.01 26.51
CA ASP A 309 -6.82 15.21 27.90
C ASP A 309 -6.68 13.87 28.62
N THR A 310 -7.63 12.95 28.46
CA THR A 310 -7.59 11.61 29.05
C THR A 310 -6.39 10.81 28.58
N ALA A 311 -6.01 10.97 27.31
CA ALA A 311 -4.82 10.35 26.75
C ALA A 311 -3.49 11.03 27.15
N GLY A 312 -3.54 12.13 27.90
CA GLY A 312 -2.36 12.89 28.33
C GLY A 312 -1.63 13.61 27.19
N ARG A 313 -2.34 13.95 26.12
CA ARG A 313 -1.80 14.68 24.98
C ARG A 313 -2.26 16.14 25.01
N PHE A 314 -1.32 17.07 25.16
CA PHE A 314 -1.56 18.51 25.19
C PHE A 314 -0.76 19.23 24.11
#